data_5098e735aa2188791ad83c7b0571b495
#
_entry.id   5098e735aa2188791ad83c7b0571b495
#
_cell.length_a   1.000
_cell.length_b   1.000
_cell.length_c   1.000
_cell.angle_alpha   90.00
_cell.angle_beta   90.00
_cell.angle_gamma   90.00
#
_symmetry.space_group_name_H-M   'P 1'
#
loop_
_entity.id
_entity.type
_entity.pdbx_description
1 polymer ?
#
loop_
_entity_poly.entity_id
_entity_poly.type
_entity_poly.pdbx_seq_one_letter_code
_entity_poly.pdbx_strand_id
1 'polypeptide(L)'
;MLKNKKHSKKFSRPIVIISILGVILGVSVMVVTLSVAVGFQNKIKGKLLSFGNHIQIESMFQSNNNETSPINTLNNSFDELNYAKYIDKAQKYAYKSAIIQSKNKFTLENNEVEGVIFKGLESLQKNSFLKKYIIKGKAPEISSEVNDTIILSLEKCQKLNLQLNNKIAAFFISNGKPKQRNLVVGGIYETGLSKIDSRFAFIDLKYLQKINNWGTKLNPSYFFSKDSSIINFSVNKKNNDIYYDWGNNEITDENSIKITTDLDTQITLIGYELNNASDKKLIAIPDTLLISFTKNKRTITYGNIAGSGQYYSGGIEIFLKNIDERHLIKDDLKLKFGPEYKITTIDEQHEEIFSWLNLIYKNVYIILGLMIAVAIINMSCALLVLIVEKTKMIGILKALGIKNSSLIKIFATHGGLLLSFGFIGGNILAIIIIKLQNQFEFLKLSQENYYLDTVPMEYPILSILVLNIFTFLFCFLAMMLPSLISSRISPVKAINSDI
;
A
#
# COMPACT_ATOMS: atom_id res chain seq x y z
N MET A 1 44.55 54.62 -33.76
CA MET A 1 43.34 54.60 -32.85
C MET A 1 42.75 53.22 -32.64
N LEU A 2 43.50 52.23 -32.27
CA LEU A 2 43.04 50.82 -32.08
C LEU A 2 43.49 50.18 -30.73
N LYS A 3 43.62 50.98 -29.69
CA LYS A 3 44.17 50.46 -28.41
C LYS A 3 43.28 50.61 -27.18
N ASN A 4 41.99 51.02 -27.30
CA ASN A 4 41.10 51.20 -26.14
C ASN A 4 39.86 50.30 -26.08
N LYS A 5 39.91 49.09 -26.68
CA LYS A 5 38.81 48.11 -26.66
C LYS A 5 38.87 47.11 -25.49
N LYS A 6 39.81 47.22 -24.56
CA LYS A 6 40.07 46.20 -23.53
C LYS A 6 39.40 46.44 -22.16
N HIS A 7 38.90 47.62 -21.86
CA HIS A 7 38.38 47.92 -20.50
C HIS A 7 36.86 47.76 -20.32
N SER A 8 36.04 47.92 -21.36
CA SER A 8 34.56 47.77 -21.22
C SER A 8 34.06 46.31 -21.20
N LYS A 9 34.93 45.35 -21.53
CA LYS A 9 34.55 43.92 -21.57
C LYS A 9 34.72 43.20 -20.21
N LYS A 10 35.25 43.82 -19.17
CA LYS A 10 35.63 43.15 -17.93
C LYS A 10 34.51 43.02 -16.89
N PHE A 11 33.48 43.85 -16.90
CA PHE A 11 32.44 43.85 -15.86
C PHE A 11 31.14 43.13 -16.23
N SER A 12 30.72 43.13 -17.52
CA SER A 12 29.47 42.50 -17.91
C SER A 12 29.51 40.94 -17.96
N ARG A 13 30.68 40.39 -18.31
CA ARG A 13 30.83 38.94 -18.39
C ARG A 13 30.61 38.21 -17.05
N PRO A 14 31.19 38.66 -15.91
CA PRO A 14 30.95 38.00 -14.62
C PRO A 14 29.48 38.02 -14.19
N ILE A 15 28.78 39.15 -14.40
CA ILE A 15 27.39 39.33 -13.97
C ILE A 15 26.46 38.39 -14.76
N VAL A 16 26.66 38.31 -16.09
CA VAL A 16 25.90 37.38 -16.94
C VAL A 16 26.17 35.92 -16.54
N ILE A 17 27.43 35.57 -16.26
CA ILE A 17 27.81 34.22 -15.83
C ILE A 17 27.15 33.88 -14.48
N ILE A 18 27.20 34.78 -13.50
CA ILE A 18 26.57 34.60 -12.19
C ILE A 18 25.06 34.40 -12.34
N SER A 19 24.44 35.22 -13.21
CA SER A 19 22.99 35.08 -13.45
C SER A 19 22.62 33.75 -14.11
N ILE A 20 23.39 33.29 -15.10
CA ILE A 20 23.19 31.96 -15.71
C ILE A 20 23.39 30.85 -14.66
N LEU A 21 24.43 30.94 -13.84
CA LEU A 21 24.68 29.99 -12.76
C LEU A 21 23.52 29.96 -11.74
N GLY A 22 22.98 31.14 -11.40
CA GLY A 22 21.81 31.25 -10.53
C GLY A 22 20.57 30.56 -11.12
N VAL A 23 20.34 30.67 -12.44
CA VAL A 23 19.25 29.95 -13.11
C VAL A 23 19.52 28.44 -13.17
N ILE A 24 20.78 28.06 -13.49
CA ILE A 24 21.18 26.63 -13.49
C ILE A 24 20.90 25.99 -12.13
N LEU A 25 21.35 26.64 -11.06
CA LEU A 25 21.11 26.13 -9.70
C LEU A 25 19.62 26.10 -9.36
N GLY A 26 18.88 27.18 -9.64
CA GLY A 26 17.45 27.26 -9.36
C GLY A 26 16.66 26.17 -10.08
N VAL A 27 16.87 26.00 -11.39
CA VAL A 27 16.21 24.94 -12.18
C VAL A 27 16.63 23.55 -11.70
N SER A 28 17.92 23.34 -11.40
CA SER A 28 18.41 22.06 -10.90
C SER A 28 17.73 21.68 -9.58
N VAL A 29 17.65 22.61 -8.62
CA VAL A 29 16.98 22.38 -7.33
C VAL A 29 15.49 22.09 -7.54
N MET A 30 14.79 22.84 -8.41
CA MET A 30 13.37 22.56 -8.71
C MET A 30 13.16 21.15 -9.26
N VAL A 31 13.98 20.73 -10.23
CA VAL A 31 13.88 19.38 -10.83
C VAL A 31 14.21 18.31 -9.81
N VAL A 32 15.25 18.47 -9.00
CA VAL A 32 15.63 17.52 -7.94
C VAL A 32 14.53 17.42 -6.88
N THR A 33 13.98 18.55 -6.42
CA THR A 33 12.87 18.57 -5.45
C THR A 33 11.65 17.81 -5.96
N LEU A 34 11.28 18.04 -7.22
CA LEU A 34 10.16 17.30 -7.85
C LEU A 34 10.47 15.81 -7.98
N SER A 35 11.69 15.44 -8.37
CA SER A 35 12.15 14.06 -8.52
C SER A 35 12.14 13.31 -7.20
N VAL A 36 12.57 13.95 -6.10
CA VAL A 36 12.49 13.39 -4.75
C VAL A 36 11.04 13.18 -4.34
N ALA A 37 10.17 14.18 -4.54
CA ALA A 37 8.77 14.08 -4.14
C ALA A 37 8.03 12.95 -4.85
N VAL A 38 8.20 12.84 -6.17
CA VAL A 38 7.59 11.78 -6.98
C VAL A 38 8.17 10.42 -6.61
N GLY A 39 9.49 10.31 -6.52
CA GLY A 39 10.16 9.06 -6.15
C GLY A 39 9.74 8.57 -4.76
N PHE A 40 9.65 9.48 -3.80
CA PHE A 40 9.23 9.16 -2.44
C PHE A 40 7.78 8.66 -2.40
N GLN A 41 6.86 9.36 -3.08
CA GLN A 41 5.47 8.95 -3.14
C GLN A 41 5.29 7.59 -3.82
N ASN A 42 5.91 7.39 -4.99
CA ASN A 42 5.79 6.14 -5.74
C ASN A 42 6.37 4.96 -4.97
N LYS A 43 7.51 5.15 -4.30
CA LYS A 43 8.16 4.09 -3.53
C LYS A 43 7.32 3.66 -2.33
N ILE A 44 6.76 4.61 -1.57
CA ILE A 44 5.91 4.32 -0.41
C ILE A 44 4.57 3.73 -0.84
N LYS A 45 3.90 4.35 -1.83
CA LYS A 45 2.67 3.77 -2.41
C LYS A 45 2.92 2.34 -2.90
N GLY A 46 4.01 2.11 -3.64
CA GLY A 46 4.37 0.79 -4.15
C GLY A 46 4.61 -0.25 -3.05
N LYS A 47 5.23 0.14 -1.92
CA LYS A 47 5.37 -0.75 -0.75
C LYS A 47 4.02 -1.08 -0.13
N LEU A 48 3.16 -0.09 0.09
CA LEU A 48 1.82 -0.30 0.65
C LEU A 48 0.95 -1.18 -0.24
N LEU A 49 0.94 -0.90 -1.55
CA LEU A 49 0.21 -1.68 -2.54
C LEU A 49 0.70 -3.13 -2.65
N SER A 50 1.97 -3.37 -2.36
CA SER A 50 2.53 -4.73 -2.34
C SER A 50 2.06 -5.52 -1.11
N PHE A 51 1.94 -4.86 0.06
CA PHE A 51 1.50 -5.49 1.30
C PHE A 51 0.00 -5.73 1.33
N GLY A 52 -0.76 -4.72 0.94
CA GLY A 52 -2.21 -4.71 1.01
C GLY A 52 -2.87 -5.04 -0.32
N ASN A 53 -4.17 -5.06 -0.24
CA ASN A 53 -5.07 -5.15 -1.38
C ASN A 53 -5.41 -3.75 -1.89
N HIS A 54 -6.01 -3.67 -3.08
CA HIS A 54 -6.50 -2.40 -3.60
C HIS A 54 -7.87 -2.05 -3.03
N ILE A 55 -8.71 -3.06 -2.82
CA ILE A 55 -10.03 -2.96 -2.18
C ILE A 55 -10.18 -4.15 -1.22
N GLN A 56 -10.83 -3.91 -0.10
CA GLN A 56 -11.11 -4.89 0.94
C GLN A 56 -12.60 -4.95 1.21
N ILE A 57 -13.12 -6.18 1.30
CA ILE A 57 -14.51 -6.46 1.69
C ILE A 57 -14.48 -7.16 3.03
N GLU A 58 -15.16 -6.61 4.01
CA GLU A 58 -15.25 -7.13 5.37
C GLU A 58 -16.68 -7.07 5.88
N SER A 59 -16.95 -7.75 7.00
CA SER A 59 -18.23 -7.58 7.70
C SER A 59 -18.38 -6.14 8.20
N MET A 60 -19.59 -5.57 8.10
CA MET A 60 -19.90 -4.27 8.68
C MET A 60 -19.72 -4.28 10.21
N PHE A 61 -19.93 -5.43 10.85
CA PHE A 61 -19.81 -5.63 12.30
C PHE A 61 -18.42 -6.15 12.68
N GLN A 62 -17.37 -5.36 12.42
CA GLN A 62 -16.03 -5.74 12.83
C GLN A 62 -15.75 -5.48 14.31
N SER A 63 -14.96 -6.38 14.91
CA SER A 63 -14.38 -6.15 16.24
C SER A 63 -13.25 -5.11 16.14
N ASN A 64 -13.23 -4.14 17.06
CA ASN A 64 -12.20 -3.09 17.10
C ASN A 64 -10.79 -3.58 17.49
N ASN A 65 -10.60 -4.88 17.74
CA ASN A 65 -9.37 -5.44 18.31
C ASN A 65 -8.38 -6.00 17.29
N ASN A 66 -8.29 -5.46 16.05
CA ASN A 66 -7.47 -6.01 14.99
C ASN A 66 -7.77 -7.50 14.68
N GLU A 67 -9.00 -7.93 14.96
CA GLU A 67 -9.53 -9.26 14.64
C GLU A 67 -10.70 -9.11 13.67
N THR A 68 -10.74 -9.99 12.68
CA THR A 68 -11.81 -9.97 11.69
C THR A 68 -13.00 -10.80 12.13
N SER A 69 -14.21 -10.28 11.93
CA SER A 69 -15.45 -11.03 12.07
C SER A 69 -15.65 -11.93 10.84
N PRO A 70 -16.19 -13.14 11.01
CA PRO A 70 -16.36 -14.06 9.88
C PRO A 70 -17.42 -13.57 8.90
N ILE A 71 -17.11 -13.67 7.61
CA ILE A 71 -18.07 -13.56 6.51
C ILE A 71 -18.21 -14.93 5.85
N ASN A 72 -19.43 -15.29 5.48
CA ASN A 72 -19.71 -16.50 4.71
C ASN A 72 -19.39 -16.24 3.23
N THR A 73 -18.47 -17.02 2.67
CA THR A 73 -18.00 -16.87 1.30
C THR A 73 -18.59 -17.88 0.32
N LEU A 74 -19.63 -18.62 0.72
CA LEU A 74 -20.38 -19.56 -0.15
C LEU A 74 -21.30 -18.84 -1.15
N ASN A 75 -21.47 -17.53 -1.03
CA ASN A 75 -22.32 -16.77 -1.92
C ASN A 75 -21.70 -16.66 -3.33
N ASN A 76 -22.46 -16.93 -4.38
CA ASN A 76 -22.06 -16.84 -5.78
C ASN A 76 -21.43 -15.48 -6.13
N SER A 77 -21.85 -14.41 -5.44
CA SER A 77 -21.28 -13.05 -5.64
C SER A 77 -19.78 -13.01 -5.39
N PHE A 78 -19.24 -13.84 -4.50
CA PHE A 78 -17.80 -13.88 -4.23
C PHE A 78 -17.02 -14.68 -5.30
N ASP A 79 -17.63 -15.74 -5.84
CA ASP A 79 -17.02 -16.52 -6.92
C ASP A 79 -16.93 -15.70 -8.22
N GLU A 80 -17.95 -14.87 -8.49
CA GLU A 80 -17.98 -13.98 -9.64
C GLU A 80 -16.87 -12.91 -9.62
N LEU A 81 -16.31 -12.56 -8.46
CA LEU A 81 -15.21 -11.60 -8.37
C LEU A 81 -13.99 -12.03 -9.19
N ASN A 82 -13.69 -13.34 -9.22
CA ASN A 82 -12.56 -13.87 -9.96
C ASN A 82 -12.72 -13.77 -11.48
N TYR A 83 -13.95 -13.60 -11.97
CA TYR A 83 -14.28 -13.49 -13.40
C TYR A 83 -14.53 -12.05 -13.83
N ALA A 84 -14.53 -11.07 -12.91
CA ALA A 84 -14.75 -9.68 -13.26
C ALA A 84 -13.58 -9.11 -14.08
N LYS A 85 -13.89 -8.43 -15.17
CA LYS A 85 -12.91 -7.92 -16.14
C LYS A 85 -11.84 -7.01 -15.53
N TYR A 86 -12.19 -6.23 -14.51
CA TYR A 86 -11.33 -5.25 -13.83
C TYR A 86 -10.54 -5.83 -12.66
N ILE A 87 -10.85 -7.06 -12.20
CA ILE A 87 -10.14 -7.71 -11.11
C ILE A 87 -9.00 -8.57 -11.68
N ASP A 88 -7.82 -8.47 -11.09
CA ASP A 88 -6.68 -9.34 -11.36
C ASP A 88 -6.74 -10.60 -10.49
N LYS A 89 -7.03 -10.40 -9.19
CA LYS A 89 -7.09 -11.48 -8.20
C LYS A 89 -7.99 -11.08 -7.03
N ALA A 90 -8.79 -12.03 -6.54
CA ALA A 90 -9.43 -11.96 -5.24
C ALA A 90 -8.89 -13.08 -4.35
N GLN A 91 -8.65 -12.81 -3.06
CA GLN A 91 -8.19 -13.82 -2.11
C GLN A 91 -8.83 -13.62 -0.73
N LYS A 92 -9.14 -14.73 -0.07
CA LYS A 92 -9.65 -14.73 1.30
C LYS A 92 -8.51 -14.46 2.29
N TYR A 93 -8.82 -13.75 3.37
CA TYR A 93 -7.88 -13.51 4.45
C TYR A 93 -8.59 -13.47 5.80
N ALA A 94 -7.80 -13.47 6.87
CA ALA A 94 -8.27 -13.22 8.23
C ALA A 94 -7.18 -12.56 9.07
N TYR A 95 -7.57 -11.76 10.05
CA TYR A 95 -6.68 -11.24 11.07
C TYR A 95 -7.02 -11.82 12.45
N LYS A 96 -5.97 -12.14 13.21
CA LYS A 96 -6.09 -12.59 14.60
C LYS A 96 -4.93 -12.07 15.42
N SER A 97 -5.23 -11.36 16.51
CA SER A 97 -4.22 -10.89 17.45
C SER A 97 -3.73 -12.02 18.34
N ALA A 98 -2.44 -11.99 18.65
CA ALA A 98 -1.80 -12.92 19.58
C ALA A 98 -0.60 -12.29 20.26
N ILE A 99 -0.18 -12.91 21.34
CA ILE A 99 1.11 -12.66 22.00
C ILE A 99 2.01 -13.84 21.66
N ILE A 100 3.22 -13.56 21.19
CA ILE A 100 4.22 -14.59 20.87
C ILE A 100 5.38 -14.54 21.85
N GLN A 101 5.93 -15.71 22.17
CA GLN A 101 7.02 -15.90 23.10
C GLN A 101 8.01 -16.90 22.55
N SER A 102 9.31 -16.62 22.69
CA SER A 102 10.36 -17.57 22.35
C SER A 102 10.34 -18.77 23.30
N LYS A 103 10.55 -19.98 22.74
CA LYS A 103 10.72 -21.22 23.53
C LYS A 103 12.17 -21.65 23.69
N ASN A 104 13.14 -20.79 23.39
CA ASN A 104 14.54 -21.13 23.53
C ASN A 104 14.91 -21.33 25.01
N LYS A 105 15.30 -22.55 25.34
CA LYS A 105 15.62 -23.02 26.71
C LYS A 105 16.88 -22.38 27.34
N PHE A 106 17.60 -21.53 26.63
CA PHE A 106 18.93 -21.08 27.05
C PHE A 106 19.01 -19.74 27.78
N THR A 107 17.90 -19.02 27.91
CA THR A 107 17.88 -17.77 28.68
C THR A 107 16.70 -17.77 29.63
N LEU A 108 16.94 -18.23 30.85
CA LEU A 108 15.97 -18.24 31.95
C LEU A 108 15.63 -16.82 32.48
N GLU A 109 16.31 -15.78 32.02
CA GLU A 109 16.19 -14.44 32.61
C GLU A 109 15.33 -13.43 31.83
N ASN A 110 15.03 -13.64 30.53
CA ASN A 110 14.14 -12.73 29.79
C ASN A 110 13.21 -13.51 28.86
N ASN A 111 12.02 -13.85 29.35
CA ASN A 111 10.90 -14.28 28.52
C ASN A 111 10.34 -13.06 27.77
N GLU A 112 11.05 -12.60 26.74
CA GLU A 112 10.56 -11.52 25.89
C GLU A 112 9.28 -11.97 25.19
N VAL A 113 8.25 -11.15 25.32
CA VAL A 113 6.95 -11.35 24.68
C VAL A 113 6.66 -10.19 23.75
N GLU A 114 6.10 -10.50 22.58
CA GLU A 114 5.76 -9.52 21.57
C GLU A 114 4.31 -9.70 21.12
N GLY A 115 3.60 -8.58 21.01
CA GLY A 115 2.27 -8.56 20.38
C GLY A 115 2.39 -8.70 18.87
N VAL A 116 1.52 -9.49 18.24
CA VAL A 116 1.52 -9.71 16.80
C VAL A 116 0.09 -9.86 16.27
N ILE A 117 -0.14 -9.40 15.05
CA ILE A 117 -1.38 -9.66 14.32
C ILE A 117 -1.05 -10.70 13.23
N PHE A 118 -1.60 -11.89 13.37
CA PHE A 118 -1.48 -12.92 12.35
C PHE A 118 -2.43 -12.58 11.18
N LYS A 119 -1.86 -12.48 9.99
CA LYS A 119 -2.60 -12.40 8.72
C LYS A 119 -2.63 -13.80 8.10
N GLY A 120 -3.81 -14.43 8.14
CA GLY A 120 -4.05 -15.70 7.47
C GLY A 120 -4.36 -15.48 6.00
N LEU A 121 -3.67 -16.20 5.12
CA LEU A 121 -3.84 -16.14 3.66
C LEU A 121 -4.12 -17.55 3.11
N GLU A 122 -4.95 -17.65 2.06
CA GLU A 122 -5.25 -18.94 1.40
C GLU A 122 -4.01 -19.60 0.80
N SER A 123 -3.06 -18.82 0.32
CA SER A 123 -1.82 -19.33 -0.26
C SER A 123 -0.68 -18.37 0.03
N LEU A 124 0.12 -18.72 1.02
CA LEU A 124 1.33 -17.97 1.36
C LEU A 124 2.35 -18.00 0.22
N GLN A 125 2.53 -19.14 -0.42
CA GLN A 125 3.51 -19.32 -1.51
C GLN A 125 3.17 -18.52 -2.77
N LYS A 126 1.88 -18.38 -3.11
CA LYS A 126 1.42 -17.62 -4.29
C LYS A 126 1.32 -16.13 -4.03
N ASN A 127 1.52 -15.68 -2.78
CA ASN A 127 1.42 -14.28 -2.42
C ASN A 127 2.62 -13.50 -2.97
N SER A 128 2.37 -12.49 -3.82
CA SER A 128 3.40 -11.68 -4.48
C SER A 128 4.21 -10.86 -3.49
N PHE A 129 3.59 -10.36 -2.41
CA PHE A 129 4.26 -9.64 -1.35
C PHE A 129 5.30 -10.52 -0.65
N LEU A 130 4.90 -11.70 -0.19
CA LEU A 130 5.81 -12.62 0.49
C LEU A 130 6.98 -13.05 -0.40
N LYS A 131 6.72 -13.32 -1.69
CA LYS A 131 7.79 -13.62 -2.66
C LYS A 131 8.83 -12.51 -2.77
N LYS A 132 8.39 -11.25 -2.67
CA LYS A 132 9.26 -10.07 -2.83
C LYS A 132 10.05 -9.74 -1.58
N TYR A 133 9.46 -9.94 -0.39
CA TYR A 133 10.01 -9.43 0.87
C TYR A 133 10.55 -10.51 1.81
N ILE A 134 10.41 -11.81 1.53
CA ILE A 134 11.09 -12.87 2.29
C ILE A 134 12.59 -12.77 2.01
N ILE A 135 13.36 -12.59 3.09
CA ILE A 135 14.83 -12.49 3.06
C ILE A 135 15.53 -13.79 3.46
N LYS A 136 14.86 -14.62 4.29
CA LYS A 136 15.38 -15.93 4.72
C LYS A 136 14.25 -16.96 4.79
N GLY A 137 14.53 -18.22 4.46
CA GLY A 137 13.53 -19.28 4.46
C GLY A 137 12.62 -19.23 3.23
N LYS A 138 11.45 -19.85 3.35
CA LYS A 138 10.44 -19.94 2.28
C LYS A 138 9.04 -19.86 2.87
N ALA A 139 8.08 -19.38 2.08
CA ALA A 139 6.68 -19.52 2.40
C ALA A 139 6.28 -21.00 2.34
N PRO A 140 5.52 -21.54 3.33
CA PRO A 140 5.10 -22.92 3.34
C PRO A 140 4.24 -23.24 2.12
N GLU A 141 4.36 -24.48 1.63
CA GLU A 141 3.58 -24.98 0.51
C GLU A 141 2.11 -25.18 0.92
N ILE A 142 1.24 -25.16 -0.08
CA ILE A 142 -0.19 -25.43 0.13
C ILE A 142 -0.32 -26.91 0.47
N SER A 143 -0.74 -27.20 1.70
CA SER A 143 -1.05 -28.55 2.15
C SER A 143 -2.56 -28.73 2.32
N SER A 144 -3.05 -29.97 2.19
CA SER A 144 -4.39 -30.35 2.61
C SER A 144 -4.55 -30.23 4.12
N GLU A 145 -3.47 -30.45 4.87
CA GLU A 145 -3.42 -30.34 6.32
C GLU A 145 -3.14 -28.90 6.79
N VAL A 146 -3.56 -28.61 8.02
CA VAL A 146 -3.32 -27.32 8.66
C VAL A 146 -1.84 -27.17 8.98
N ASN A 147 -1.19 -26.17 8.38
CA ASN A 147 0.24 -25.91 8.58
C ASN A 147 0.46 -24.95 9.76
N ASP A 148 1.33 -25.31 10.69
CA ASP A 148 1.72 -24.53 11.86
C ASP A 148 2.94 -23.60 11.62
N THR A 149 3.39 -23.53 10.37
CA THR A 149 4.52 -22.72 9.95
C THR A 149 4.10 -21.26 9.74
N ILE A 150 4.91 -20.35 10.29
CA ILE A 150 4.69 -18.91 10.21
C ILE A 150 5.84 -18.19 9.54
N ILE A 151 5.52 -16.98 9.04
CA ILE A 151 6.50 -16.05 8.52
C ILE A 151 6.48 -14.82 9.43
N LEU A 152 7.63 -14.53 10.06
CA LEU A 152 7.81 -13.38 10.95
C LEU A 152 8.67 -12.30 10.29
N SER A 153 8.54 -11.06 10.76
CA SER A 153 9.46 -9.99 10.35
C SER A 153 10.84 -10.16 10.98
N LEU A 154 11.85 -9.60 10.30
CA LEU A 154 13.21 -9.55 10.84
C LEU A 154 13.26 -8.82 12.19
N GLU A 155 12.53 -7.71 12.33
CA GLU A 155 12.42 -6.94 13.58
C GLU A 155 11.94 -7.81 14.75
N LYS A 156 10.86 -8.59 14.55
CA LYS A 156 10.33 -9.51 15.56
C LYS A 156 11.30 -10.64 15.88
N CYS A 157 11.94 -11.18 14.86
CA CYS A 157 12.95 -12.22 15.04
C CYS A 157 14.14 -11.72 15.86
N GLN A 158 14.61 -10.49 15.64
CA GLN A 158 15.69 -9.87 16.40
C GLN A 158 15.29 -9.65 17.87
N LYS A 159 14.11 -9.05 18.12
CA LYS A 159 13.59 -8.80 19.49
C LYS A 159 13.41 -10.09 20.30
N LEU A 160 12.98 -11.17 19.68
CA LEU A 160 12.74 -12.46 20.34
C LEU A 160 13.91 -13.45 20.22
N ASN A 161 15.02 -13.02 19.65
CA ASN A 161 16.22 -13.86 19.36
C ASN A 161 15.85 -15.16 18.65
N LEU A 162 15.06 -15.06 17.57
CA LEU A 162 14.54 -16.19 16.79
C LEU A 162 15.30 -16.37 15.47
N GLN A 163 15.46 -17.63 15.08
CA GLN A 163 16.03 -18.06 13.80
C GLN A 163 15.03 -18.97 13.07
N LEU A 164 15.32 -19.29 11.80
CA LEU A 164 14.55 -20.28 11.06
C LEU A 164 14.45 -21.60 11.84
N ASN A 165 13.30 -22.25 11.71
CA ASN A 165 12.95 -23.52 12.37
C ASN A 165 12.85 -23.45 13.92
N ASN A 166 12.99 -22.27 14.53
CA ASN A 166 12.72 -22.13 15.94
C ASN A 166 11.21 -22.30 16.24
N LYS A 167 10.92 -22.94 17.38
CA LYS A 167 9.56 -23.06 17.88
C LYS A 167 9.21 -21.88 18.78
N ILE A 168 8.04 -21.33 18.58
CA ILE A 168 7.49 -20.27 19.42
C ILE A 168 6.18 -20.72 20.06
N ALA A 169 5.85 -20.14 21.22
CA ALA A 169 4.52 -20.21 21.79
C ALA A 169 3.71 -18.97 21.36
N ALA A 170 2.55 -19.19 20.76
CA ALA A 170 1.60 -18.13 20.44
C ALA A 170 0.35 -18.28 21.31
N PHE A 171 -0.05 -17.21 21.99
CA PHE A 171 -1.21 -17.15 22.87
C PHE A 171 -2.30 -16.36 22.17
N PHE A 172 -3.35 -17.04 21.77
CA PHE A 172 -4.53 -16.47 21.15
C PHE A 172 -5.64 -16.34 22.18
N ILE A 173 -6.40 -15.27 22.16
CA ILE A 173 -7.61 -15.15 22.99
C ILE A 173 -8.77 -15.70 22.17
N SER A 174 -9.46 -16.71 22.70
CA SER A 174 -10.65 -17.30 22.10
C SER A 174 -11.72 -17.48 23.18
N ASN A 175 -12.89 -16.85 22.97
CA ASN A 175 -13.98 -16.84 23.96
C ASN A 175 -13.54 -16.40 25.36
N GLY A 176 -12.71 -15.35 25.44
CA GLY A 176 -12.20 -14.80 26.71
C GLY A 176 -11.13 -15.65 27.41
N LYS A 177 -10.70 -16.77 26.82
CA LYS A 177 -9.69 -17.65 27.41
C LYS A 177 -8.45 -17.70 26.51
N PRO A 178 -7.23 -17.65 27.09
CA PRO A 178 -6.01 -17.79 26.31
C PRO A 178 -5.86 -19.25 25.84
N LYS A 179 -5.60 -19.40 24.54
CA LYS A 179 -5.26 -20.70 23.91
C LYS A 179 -3.83 -20.65 23.41
N GLN A 180 -2.96 -21.44 24.03
CA GLN A 180 -1.58 -21.59 23.57
C GLN A 180 -1.50 -22.52 22.35
N ARG A 181 -0.68 -22.10 21.39
CA ARG A 181 -0.30 -22.89 20.20
C ARG A 181 1.20 -22.85 19.99
N ASN A 182 1.76 -23.95 19.54
CA ASN A 182 3.17 -24.01 19.15
C ASN A 182 3.24 -23.80 17.64
N LEU A 183 4.07 -22.87 17.21
CA LEU A 183 4.27 -22.51 15.81
C LEU A 183 5.76 -22.60 15.48
N VAL A 184 6.08 -22.78 14.21
CA VAL A 184 7.46 -22.90 13.71
C VAL A 184 7.76 -21.74 12.75
N VAL A 185 8.90 -21.09 12.92
CA VAL A 185 9.35 -20.02 12.04
C VAL A 185 9.90 -20.60 10.74
N GLY A 186 9.15 -20.57 9.65
CA GLY A 186 9.55 -21.09 8.34
C GLY A 186 10.12 -20.05 7.38
N GLY A 187 9.84 -18.77 7.63
CA GLY A 187 10.34 -17.65 6.83
C GLY A 187 10.51 -16.37 7.64
N ILE A 188 11.43 -15.54 7.18
CA ILE A 188 11.69 -14.22 7.75
C ILE A 188 11.55 -13.20 6.63
N TYR A 189 10.73 -12.16 6.84
CA TYR A 189 10.49 -11.11 5.87
C TYR A 189 10.93 -9.74 6.40
N GLU A 190 11.20 -8.81 5.48
CA GLU A 190 11.52 -7.41 5.79
C GLU A 190 11.00 -6.51 4.68
N THR A 191 10.10 -5.58 5.06
CA THR A 191 9.52 -4.62 4.10
C THR A 191 10.18 -3.26 4.16
N GLY A 192 10.81 -2.96 5.30
CA GLY A 192 11.26 -1.63 5.65
C GLY A 192 10.12 -0.65 5.96
N LEU A 193 8.90 -1.16 6.17
CA LEU A 193 7.77 -0.40 6.69
C LEU A 193 7.56 -0.79 8.15
N SER A 194 8.05 0.02 9.09
CA SER A 194 7.99 -0.26 10.52
C SER A 194 6.57 -0.58 11.00
N LYS A 195 5.53 0.12 10.48
CA LYS A 195 4.12 -0.18 10.80
C LYS A 195 3.68 -1.60 10.38
N ILE A 196 4.33 -2.22 9.42
CA ILE A 196 4.05 -3.59 8.96
C ILE A 196 4.94 -4.57 9.72
N ASP A 197 6.26 -4.32 9.73
CA ASP A 197 7.25 -5.24 10.27
C ASP A 197 7.12 -5.42 11.79
N SER A 198 6.71 -4.36 12.52
CA SER A 198 6.46 -4.42 13.96
C SER A 198 5.13 -5.08 14.36
N ARG A 199 4.16 -5.23 13.42
CA ARG A 199 2.80 -5.65 13.79
C ARG A 199 2.39 -7.00 13.22
N PHE A 200 2.77 -7.35 11.99
CA PHE A 200 2.20 -8.48 11.26
C PHE A 200 3.10 -9.72 11.27
N ALA A 201 2.44 -10.87 11.26
CA ALA A 201 3.02 -12.17 10.92
C ALA A 201 2.06 -12.89 9.96
N PHE A 202 2.58 -13.77 9.12
CA PHE A 202 1.76 -14.49 8.15
C PHE A 202 1.63 -15.96 8.51
N ILE A 203 0.44 -16.50 8.32
CA ILE A 203 0.09 -17.88 8.62
C ILE A 203 -0.92 -18.39 7.59
N ASP A 204 -1.11 -19.71 7.50
CA ASP A 204 -2.17 -20.32 6.70
C ASP A 204 -3.56 -19.89 7.22
N LEU A 205 -4.45 -19.46 6.31
CA LEU A 205 -5.83 -19.09 6.65
C LEU A 205 -6.57 -20.22 7.36
N LYS A 206 -6.38 -21.47 6.95
CA LYS A 206 -7.00 -22.65 7.60
C LYS A 206 -6.64 -22.74 9.08
N TYR A 207 -5.44 -22.31 9.45
CA TYR A 207 -5.02 -22.29 10.85
C TYR A 207 -5.84 -21.31 11.67
N LEU A 208 -6.08 -20.09 11.15
CA LEU A 208 -6.91 -19.09 11.84
C LEU A 208 -8.38 -19.47 11.86
N GLN A 209 -8.92 -20.06 10.80
CA GLN A 209 -10.26 -20.60 10.75
C GLN A 209 -10.48 -21.63 11.88
N LYS A 210 -9.52 -22.52 12.10
CA LYS A 210 -9.54 -23.51 13.17
C LYS A 210 -9.45 -22.88 14.57
N ILE A 211 -8.57 -21.88 14.78
CA ILE A 211 -8.44 -21.17 16.06
C ILE A 211 -9.71 -20.40 16.38
N ASN A 212 -10.24 -19.67 15.42
CA ASN A 212 -11.44 -18.85 15.59
C ASN A 212 -12.70 -19.71 15.72
N ASN A 213 -12.60 -20.99 15.43
CA ASN A 213 -13.73 -21.92 15.50
C ASN A 213 -14.91 -21.44 14.65
N TRP A 214 -14.58 -20.89 13.46
CA TRP A 214 -15.58 -20.40 12.51
C TRP A 214 -16.37 -21.55 11.89
N GLY A 215 -17.59 -21.24 11.52
CA GLY A 215 -18.54 -22.18 10.95
C GLY A 215 -19.49 -22.75 11.97
N THR A 216 -20.52 -23.41 11.45
CA THR A 216 -21.52 -24.10 12.26
C THR A 216 -20.94 -25.44 12.66
N LYS A 217 -21.00 -25.78 13.94
CA LYS A 217 -20.61 -27.09 14.44
C LYS A 217 -21.82 -27.90 14.80
N LEU A 218 -21.89 -29.06 14.22
CA LEU A 218 -22.83 -30.10 14.62
C LEU A 218 -22.28 -30.78 15.89
N ASN A 219 -22.94 -30.60 17.01
CA ASN A 219 -22.59 -31.24 18.26
C ASN A 219 -23.64 -32.35 18.53
N PRO A 220 -23.40 -33.57 18.08
CA PRO A 220 -24.32 -34.66 18.32
C PRO A 220 -24.23 -35.12 19.77
N SER A 221 -25.37 -35.47 20.31
CA SER A 221 -25.53 -36.20 21.56
C SER A 221 -26.28 -37.49 21.27
N TYR A 222 -26.09 -38.50 22.12
CA TYR A 222 -26.80 -39.74 21.96
C TYR A 222 -27.25 -40.30 23.30
N PHE A 223 -28.30 -41.07 23.27
CA PHE A 223 -28.72 -41.90 24.41
C PHE A 223 -29.29 -43.24 23.92
N PHE A 224 -29.06 -44.27 24.71
CA PHE A 224 -29.61 -45.60 24.44
C PHE A 224 -31.03 -45.71 24.99
N SER A 225 -31.92 -46.43 24.30
CA SER A 225 -33.21 -46.82 24.83
C SER A 225 -33.07 -47.74 26.05
N LYS A 226 -34.12 -47.87 26.86
CA LYS A 226 -34.07 -48.68 28.10
C LYS A 226 -33.66 -50.15 27.87
N ASP A 227 -34.03 -50.73 26.75
CA ASP A 227 -33.66 -52.07 26.30
C ASP A 227 -32.34 -52.11 25.50
N SER A 228 -31.69 -50.97 25.34
CA SER A 228 -30.44 -50.81 24.58
C SER A 228 -30.50 -51.28 23.12
N SER A 229 -31.68 -51.47 22.55
CA SER A 229 -31.90 -51.92 21.16
C SER A 229 -31.85 -50.76 20.16
N ILE A 230 -32.04 -49.51 20.64
CA ILE A 230 -32.11 -48.33 19.80
C ILE A 230 -31.18 -47.23 20.39
N ILE A 231 -30.46 -46.58 19.50
CA ILE A 231 -29.69 -45.37 19.82
C ILE A 231 -30.44 -44.19 19.22
N ASN A 232 -30.74 -43.21 20.05
CA ASN A 232 -31.28 -41.93 19.61
C ASN A 232 -30.11 -40.93 19.49
N PHE A 233 -29.84 -40.49 18.30
CA PHE A 233 -28.90 -39.37 18.05
C PHE A 233 -29.69 -38.08 17.94
N SER A 234 -29.21 -37.06 18.57
CA SER A 234 -29.77 -35.71 18.46
C SER A 234 -28.66 -34.66 18.32
N VAL A 235 -28.93 -33.59 17.60
CA VAL A 235 -28.03 -32.47 17.43
C VAL A 235 -28.60 -31.26 18.17
N ASN A 236 -27.80 -30.60 18.99
CA ASN A 236 -28.26 -29.40 19.67
C ASN A 236 -28.57 -28.29 18.65
N LYS A 237 -29.83 -27.90 18.56
CA LYS A 237 -30.33 -26.86 17.68
C LYS A 237 -29.94 -25.51 18.24
N LYS A 238 -28.86 -24.92 17.72
CA LYS A 238 -28.39 -23.61 18.14
C LYS A 238 -29.11 -22.45 17.45
N ASN A 239 -29.63 -22.68 16.22
CA ASN A 239 -30.41 -21.70 15.42
C ASN A 239 -31.55 -22.43 14.72
N ASN A 240 -32.69 -21.75 14.52
CA ASN A 240 -33.88 -22.31 13.89
C ASN A 240 -33.77 -22.59 12.37
N ASP A 241 -32.63 -22.23 11.76
CA ASP A 241 -32.45 -22.22 10.31
C ASP A 241 -31.49 -23.31 9.81
N ILE A 242 -31.23 -24.35 10.61
CA ILE A 242 -30.38 -25.49 10.24
C ILE A 242 -31.23 -26.66 9.89
N TYR A 243 -30.99 -27.23 8.72
CA TYR A 243 -31.56 -28.45 8.18
C TYR A 243 -30.51 -29.56 8.20
N TYR A 244 -30.94 -30.82 8.25
CA TYR A 244 -30.06 -31.97 8.41
C TYR A 244 -30.33 -33.02 7.35
N ASP A 245 -29.25 -33.61 6.82
CA ASP A 245 -29.28 -34.86 6.08
C ASP A 245 -28.53 -35.89 6.94
N TRP A 246 -29.26 -36.94 7.31
CA TRP A 246 -28.74 -38.03 8.13
C TRP A 246 -28.17 -39.20 7.29
N GLY A 247 -27.76 -38.93 6.06
CA GLY A 247 -27.16 -39.92 5.15
C GLY A 247 -28.13 -40.68 4.28
N ASN A 248 -29.38 -40.24 4.25
CA ASN A 248 -30.41 -40.76 3.36
C ASN A 248 -30.66 -39.88 2.13
N ASN A 249 -29.90 -38.83 1.94
CA ASN A 249 -30.06 -37.80 0.91
C ASN A 249 -31.40 -37.02 0.99
N GLU A 250 -32.07 -37.07 2.15
CA GLU A 250 -33.27 -36.29 2.41
C GLU A 250 -32.93 -35.18 3.41
N ILE A 251 -33.22 -33.93 3.02
CA ILE A 251 -32.98 -32.77 3.86
C ILE A 251 -34.21 -32.53 4.73
N THR A 252 -34.05 -32.64 6.04
CA THR A 252 -35.12 -32.48 7.03
C THR A 252 -34.79 -31.40 8.05
N ASP A 253 -35.81 -30.88 8.73
CA ASP A 253 -35.66 -30.02 9.90
C ASP A 253 -35.57 -30.82 11.21
N GLU A 254 -35.69 -32.15 11.13
CA GLU A 254 -35.58 -33.06 12.26
C GLU A 254 -34.14 -33.15 12.77
N ASN A 255 -33.91 -32.70 13.99
CA ASN A 255 -32.60 -32.69 14.63
C ASN A 255 -32.24 -34.01 15.34
N SER A 256 -33.01 -35.09 15.09
CA SER A 256 -32.77 -36.39 15.70
C SER A 256 -33.10 -37.56 14.77
N ILE A 257 -32.37 -38.68 14.94
CA ILE A 257 -32.60 -39.94 14.24
C ILE A 257 -32.48 -41.10 15.22
N LYS A 258 -33.23 -42.17 14.95
CA LYS A 258 -33.19 -43.43 15.70
C LYS A 258 -32.52 -44.51 14.87
N ILE A 259 -31.58 -45.23 15.47
CA ILE A 259 -30.83 -46.31 14.83
C ILE A 259 -30.89 -47.56 15.69
N THR A 260 -31.04 -48.73 15.08
CA THR A 260 -30.98 -50.01 15.76
C THR A 260 -29.55 -50.42 16.06
N THR A 261 -29.31 -51.09 17.20
CA THR A 261 -27.97 -51.52 17.64
C THR A 261 -27.53 -52.87 17.09
N ASP A 262 -28.30 -53.44 16.19
CA ASP A 262 -28.09 -54.82 15.73
C ASP A 262 -26.92 -55.01 14.78
N LEU A 263 -26.49 -53.95 14.12
CA LEU A 263 -25.41 -53.94 13.14
C LEU A 263 -24.41 -52.79 13.40
N ASP A 264 -23.17 -52.96 12.93
CA ASP A 264 -22.24 -51.85 12.81
C ASP A 264 -22.81 -50.86 11.81
N THR A 265 -22.95 -49.61 12.25
CA THR A 265 -23.64 -48.59 11.45
C THR A 265 -22.76 -47.36 11.30
N GLN A 266 -22.64 -46.83 10.10
CA GLN A 266 -22.04 -45.53 9.81
C GLN A 266 -23.07 -44.58 9.23
N ILE A 267 -23.15 -43.38 9.78
CA ILE A 267 -24.03 -42.32 9.32
C ILE A 267 -23.22 -41.10 9.02
N THR A 268 -23.45 -40.52 7.87
CA THR A 268 -22.90 -39.22 7.50
C THR A 268 -23.98 -38.17 7.77
N LEU A 269 -23.75 -37.37 8.78
CA LEU A 269 -24.61 -36.23 9.12
C LEU A 269 -24.08 -34.96 8.44
N ILE A 270 -24.91 -34.34 7.61
CA ILE A 270 -24.59 -33.08 6.94
C ILE A 270 -25.58 -32.01 7.42
N GLY A 271 -25.06 -30.86 7.82
CA GLY A 271 -25.87 -29.68 8.14
C GLY A 271 -26.04 -28.78 6.92
N TYR A 272 -27.18 -28.13 6.84
CA TYR A 272 -27.50 -27.13 5.80
C TYR A 272 -28.01 -25.85 6.44
N GLU A 273 -27.62 -24.69 5.92
CA GLU A 273 -28.10 -23.38 6.36
C GLU A 273 -28.78 -22.64 5.20
N LEU A 274 -29.76 -21.80 5.49
CA LEU A 274 -30.40 -20.96 4.48
C LEU A 274 -29.43 -19.85 4.04
N ASN A 275 -29.20 -19.73 2.74
CA ASN A 275 -28.21 -18.78 2.19
C ASN A 275 -28.64 -17.32 2.28
N ASN A 276 -29.92 -17.01 2.24
CA ASN A 276 -30.50 -15.68 2.43
C ASN A 276 -32.00 -15.76 2.62
N ALA A 277 -32.57 -14.84 3.36
CA ALA A 277 -34.02 -14.73 3.58
C ALA A 277 -34.85 -14.55 2.29
N SER A 278 -34.23 -14.06 1.19
CA SER A 278 -34.92 -13.84 -0.09
C SER A 278 -34.97 -15.06 -1.02
N ASP A 279 -33.95 -15.91 -1.05
CA ASP A 279 -33.84 -16.98 -2.04
C ASP A 279 -34.22 -18.39 -1.53
N LYS A 280 -34.38 -18.56 -0.23
CA LYS A 280 -34.68 -19.85 0.45
C LYS A 280 -33.85 -21.04 -0.07
N LYS A 281 -32.68 -20.78 -0.66
CA LYS A 281 -31.79 -21.82 -1.18
C LYS A 281 -30.96 -22.38 -0.04
N LEU A 282 -31.16 -23.67 0.25
CA LEU A 282 -30.33 -24.38 1.22
C LEU A 282 -28.93 -24.57 0.65
N ILE A 283 -27.94 -24.13 1.38
CA ILE A 283 -26.52 -24.39 1.07
C ILE A 283 -26.02 -25.38 2.11
N ALA A 284 -25.44 -26.48 1.62
CA ALA A 284 -24.72 -27.38 2.48
C ALA A 284 -23.62 -26.63 3.21
N ILE A 285 -23.78 -26.49 4.51
CA ILE A 285 -22.64 -26.12 5.36
C ILE A 285 -21.92 -27.44 5.54
N PRO A 286 -20.68 -27.56 5.07
CA PRO A 286 -19.99 -28.81 5.21
C PRO A 286 -19.39 -28.94 6.61
N ASP A 287 -20.22 -28.98 7.61
CA ASP A 287 -19.89 -29.68 8.84
C ASP A 287 -20.45 -31.09 8.66
N THR A 288 -19.68 -31.91 7.96
CA THR A 288 -20.04 -33.30 7.74
C THR A 288 -19.42 -34.10 8.87
N LEU A 289 -20.29 -34.72 9.66
CA LEU A 289 -19.89 -35.55 10.78
C LEU A 289 -20.11 -37.01 10.43
N LEU A 290 -19.06 -37.82 10.51
CA LEU A 290 -19.16 -39.26 10.41
C LEU A 290 -19.44 -39.84 11.79
N ILE A 291 -20.60 -40.42 11.98
CA ILE A 291 -20.99 -41.13 13.21
C ILE A 291 -20.83 -42.61 12.96
N SER A 292 -19.91 -43.26 13.66
CA SER A 292 -19.70 -44.70 13.54
C SER A 292 -20.07 -45.39 14.84
N PHE A 293 -20.99 -46.34 14.77
CA PHE A 293 -21.35 -47.21 15.86
C PHE A 293 -20.77 -48.59 15.64
N THR A 294 -20.06 -49.12 16.62
CA THR A 294 -19.50 -50.49 16.60
C THR A 294 -20.21 -51.37 17.63
N LYS A 295 -20.94 -52.36 17.13
CA LYS A 295 -21.76 -53.29 17.95
C LYS A 295 -20.95 -54.03 19.02
N ASN A 296 -19.83 -54.63 18.65
CA ASN A 296 -19.01 -55.44 19.53
C ASN A 296 -18.46 -54.69 20.76
N LYS A 297 -18.14 -53.39 20.59
CA LYS A 297 -17.60 -52.55 21.64
C LYS A 297 -18.63 -51.60 22.25
N ARG A 298 -19.85 -51.53 21.68
CA ARG A 298 -20.86 -50.52 22.03
C ARG A 298 -20.31 -49.09 22.10
N THR A 299 -19.37 -48.79 21.22
CA THR A 299 -18.71 -47.49 21.18
C THR A 299 -19.19 -46.67 20.01
N ILE A 300 -19.40 -45.39 20.25
CA ILE A 300 -19.68 -44.38 19.22
C ILE A 300 -18.46 -43.53 19.04
N THR A 301 -18.01 -43.42 17.82
CA THR A 301 -16.90 -42.54 17.45
C THR A 301 -17.41 -41.49 16.48
N TYR A 302 -16.91 -40.27 16.64
CA TYR A 302 -17.20 -39.15 15.76
C TYR A 302 -15.96 -38.77 14.96
N GLY A 303 -16.06 -38.83 13.63
CA GLY A 303 -15.06 -38.33 12.71
C GLY A 303 -15.58 -37.05 12.02
N ASN A 304 -14.80 -36.03 11.98
CA ASN A 304 -15.13 -34.84 11.19
C ASN A 304 -14.53 -35.00 9.79
N ILE A 305 -15.36 -35.11 8.76
CA ILE A 305 -14.92 -35.33 7.37
C ILE A 305 -14.58 -34.00 6.70
N ALA A 306 -15.31 -32.92 6.99
CA ALA A 306 -15.06 -31.61 6.48
C ALA A 306 -15.54 -30.54 7.48
N GLY A 307 -14.71 -29.54 7.76
CA GLY A 307 -15.13 -28.46 8.64
C GLY A 307 -15.74 -27.31 7.83
N SER A 308 -16.89 -26.81 8.27
CA SER A 308 -17.54 -25.64 7.65
C SER A 308 -16.69 -24.37 7.69
N GLY A 309 -15.69 -24.35 8.56
CA GLY A 309 -14.78 -23.20 8.73
C GLY A 309 -14.10 -22.73 7.45
N GLN A 310 -13.88 -23.61 6.47
CA GLN A 310 -13.26 -23.28 5.18
C GLN A 310 -14.06 -22.29 4.32
N TYR A 311 -15.38 -22.20 4.54
CA TYR A 311 -16.27 -21.27 3.83
C TYR A 311 -16.40 -19.92 4.52
N TYR A 312 -15.75 -19.74 5.67
CA TYR A 312 -15.73 -18.48 6.38
C TYR A 312 -14.35 -17.84 6.28
N SER A 313 -14.33 -16.55 6.02
CA SER A 313 -13.10 -15.76 6.04
C SER A 313 -13.31 -14.47 6.84
N GLY A 314 -12.25 -13.81 7.22
CA GLY A 314 -12.33 -12.49 7.85
C GLY A 314 -12.69 -11.38 6.86
N GLY A 315 -12.47 -11.65 5.58
CA GLY A 315 -12.75 -10.76 4.47
C GLY A 315 -12.16 -11.25 3.18
N ILE A 316 -12.31 -10.43 2.14
CA ILE A 316 -11.76 -10.67 0.81
C ILE A 316 -10.91 -9.47 0.41
N GLU A 317 -9.70 -9.75 -0.02
CA GLU A 317 -8.78 -8.81 -0.63
C GLU A 317 -8.90 -8.87 -2.14
N ILE A 318 -9.10 -7.72 -2.76
CA ILE A 318 -9.23 -7.57 -4.21
C ILE A 318 -8.04 -6.79 -4.75
N PHE A 319 -7.37 -7.36 -5.73
CA PHE A 319 -6.32 -6.74 -6.51
C PHE A 319 -6.88 -6.37 -7.88
N LEU A 320 -6.75 -5.10 -8.25
CA LEU A 320 -7.26 -4.57 -9.51
C LEU A 320 -6.16 -4.59 -10.58
N LYS A 321 -6.54 -4.75 -11.84
CA LYS A 321 -5.64 -4.57 -12.98
C LYS A 321 -5.20 -3.11 -13.12
N ASN A 322 -6.12 -2.17 -12.88
CA ASN A 322 -5.84 -0.74 -12.84
C ASN A 322 -6.27 -0.17 -11.48
N ILE A 323 -5.29 0.27 -10.69
CA ILE A 323 -5.55 0.78 -9.34
C ILE A 323 -6.26 2.14 -9.33
N ASP A 324 -6.12 2.92 -10.39
CA ASP A 324 -6.72 4.26 -10.46
C ASP A 324 -8.25 4.20 -10.50
N GLU A 325 -8.81 3.08 -10.91
CA GLU A 325 -10.26 2.83 -10.96
C GLU A 325 -10.86 2.37 -9.62
N ARG A 326 -10.04 2.24 -8.55
CA ARG A 326 -10.47 1.64 -7.28
C ARG A 326 -11.69 2.29 -6.64
N HIS A 327 -11.86 3.60 -6.77
CA HIS A 327 -13.03 4.30 -6.21
C HIS A 327 -14.31 3.98 -6.97
N LEU A 328 -14.26 3.96 -8.30
CA LEU A 328 -15.39 3.57 -9.15
C LEU A 328 -15.82 2.13 -8.88
N ILE A 329 -14.83 1.22 -8.86
CA ILE A 329 -15.08 -0.21 -8.60
C ILE A 329 -15.61 -0.44 -7.19
N LYS A 330 -15.14 0.32 -6.20
CA LYS A 330 -15.68 0.27 -4.83
C LYS A 330 -17.17 0.57 -4.80
N ASP A 331 -17.63 1.59 -5.51
CA ASP A 331 -19.04 1.97 -5.53
C ASP A 331 -19.91 0.90 -6.23
N ASP A 332 -19.42 0.30 -7.30
CA ASP A 332 -20.07 -0.86 -7.95
C ASP A 332 -20.16 -2.06 -7.00
N LEU A 333 -19.06 -2.35 -6.27
CA LEU A 333 -19.07 -3.45 -5.30
C LEU A 333 -20.02 -3.20 -4.13
N LYS A 334 -20.17 -1.95 -3.66
CA LYS A 334 -21.17 -1.61 -2.63
C LYS A 334 -22.59 -1.89 -3.08
N LEU A 335 -22.92 -1.60 -4.32
CA LEU A 335 -24.23 -1.91 -4.89
C LEU A 335 -24.46 -3.42 -4.98
N LYS A 336 -23.42 -4.17 -5.34
CA LYS A 336 -23.49 -5.63 -5.50
C LYS A 336 -23.62 -6.39 -4.18
N PHE A 337 -22.82 -6.03 -3.17
CA PHE A 337 -22.73 -6.74 -1.88
C PHE A 337 -23.72 -6.23 -0.83
N GLY A 338 -24.20 -4.99 -0.96
CA GLY A 338 -25.16 -4.39 -0.02
C GLY A 338 -24.53 -3.86 1.30
N PRO A 339 -25.38 -3.38 2.23
CA PRO A 339 -24.93 -2.67 3.43
C PRO A 339 -24.34 -3.56 4.52
N GLU A 340 -24.47 -4.87 4.42
CA GLU A 340 -23.92 -5.83 5.39
C GLU A 340 -22.38 -5.89 5.34
N TYR A 341 -21.80 -5.42 4.23
CA TYR A 341 -20.38 -5.45 4.00
C TYR A 341 -19.77 -4.06 4.00
N LYS A 342 -18.67 -3.92 4.72
CA LYS A 342 -17.80 -2.74 4.69
C LYS A 342 -16.79 -2.91 3.57
N ILE A 343 -16.86 -2.03 2.56
CA ILE A 343 -15.93 -2.03 1.42
C ILE A 343 -15.05 -0.80 1.52
N THR A 344 -13.75 -1.02 1.64
CA THR A 344 -12.75 0.04 1.81
C THR A 344 -11.64 -0.06 0.77
N THR A 345 -11.17 1.07 0.30
CA THR A 345 -9.99 1.16 -0.56
C THR A 345 -8.72 1.24 0.28
N ILE A 346 -7.56 0.98 -0.30
CA ILE A 346 -6.27 1.00 0.41
C ILE A 346 -5.94 2.38 0.99
N ASP A 347 -6.32 3.44 0.32
CA ASP A 347 -6.15 4.81 0.80
C ASP A 347 -7.01 5.11 2.04
N GLU A 348 -8.20 4.52 2.14
CA GLU A 348 -9.04 4.61 3.34
C GLU A 348 -8.51 3.74 4.50
N GLN A 349 -7.95 2.58 4.19
CA GLN A 349 -7.34 1.69 5.20
C GLN A 349 -6.08 2.30 5.82
N HIS A 350 -5.33 3.08 5.04
CA HIS A 350 -4.07 3.72 5.43
C HIS A 350 -4.12 5.24 5.31
N GLU A 351 -5.26 5.84 5.69
CA GLU A 351 -5.53 7.28 5.54
C GLU A 351 -4.41 8.16 6.09
N GLU A 352 -3.84 7.80 7.24
CA GLU A 352 -2.74 8.55 7.85
C GLU A 352 -1.53 8.68 6.91
N ILE A 353 -1.13 7.56 6.26
CA ILE A 353 0.04 7.55 5.39
C ILE A 353 -0.25 8.31 4.09
N PHE A 354 -1.44 8.09 3.50
CA PHE A 354 -1.82 8.81 2.28
C PHE A 354 -2.00 10.31 2.52
N SER A 355 -2.58 10.72 3.66
CA SER A 355 -2.71 12.11 4.07
C SER A 355 -1.34 12.77 4.28
N TRP A 356 -0.40 12.08 4.93
CA TRP A 356 0.97 12.53 5.10
C TRP A 356 1.70 12.68 3.74
N LEU A 357 1.57 11.73 2.82
CA LEU A 357 2.10 11.85 1.47
C LEU A 357 1.53 13.07 0.73
N ASN A 358 0.22 13.33 0.87
CA ASN A 358 -0.41 14.50 0.27
C ASN A 358 0.10 15.81 0.87
N LEU A 359 0.40 15.86 2.17
CA LEU A 359 1.03 17.02 2.80
C LEU A 359 2.42 17.29 2.23
N ILE A 360 3.24 16.25 2.02
CA ILE A 360 4.55 16.39 1.37
C ILE A 360 4.39 17.05 0.00
N TYR A 361 3.42 16.61 -0.80
CA TYR A 361 3.15 17.20 -2.12
C TYR A 361 2.78 18.67 -2.05
N LYS A 362 1.88 19.05 -1.14
CA LYS A 362 1.50 20.46 -0.94
C LYS A 362 2.72 21.31 -0.58
N ASN A 363 3.59 20.83 0.31
CA ASN A 363 4.82 21.51 0.68
C ASN A 363 5.77 21.68 -0.52
N VAL A 364 5.90 20.64 -1.36
CA VAL A 364 6.71 20.70 -2.58
C VAL A 364 6.21 21.77 -3.54
N TYR A 365 4.89 21.88 -3.77
CA TYR A 365 4.33 22.96 -4.61
C TYR A 365 4.62 24.35 -4.07
N ILE A 366 4.58 24.55 -2.75
CA ILE A 366 4.95 25.81 -2.11
C ILE A 366 6.45 26.11 -2.37
N ILE A 367 7.31 25.13 -2.16
CA ILE A 367 8.76 25.27 -2.42
C ILE A 367 9.01 25.61 -3.89
N LEU A 368 8.39 24.90 -4.83
CA LEU A 368 8.51 25.17 -6.25
C LEU A 368 8.05 26.60 -6.60
N GLY A 369 6.93 27.05 -6.02
CA GLY A 369 6.45 28.42 -6.19
C GLY A 369 7.45 29.47 -5.70
N LEU A 370 8.06 29.26 -4.53
CA LEU A 370 9.10 30.14 -4.00
C LEU A 370 10.35 30.13 -4.88
N MET A 371 10.76 28.96 -5.38
CA MET A 371 11.92 28.86 -6.28
C MET A 371 11.67 29.55 -7.64
N ILE A 372 10.43 29.49 -8.17
CA ILE A 372 10.06 30.25 -9.36
C ILE A 372 10.15 31.75 -9.08
N ALA A 373 9.67 32.22 -7.93
CA ALA A 373 9.77 33.64 -7.54
C ALA A 373 11.23 34.08 -7.46
N VAL A 374 12.12 33.28 -6.86
CA VAL A 374 13.57 33.55 -6.80
C VAL A 374 14.18 33.59 -8.21
N ALA A 375 13.81 32.65 -9.09
CA ALA A 375 14.31 32.65 -10.47
C ALA A 375 13.84 33.88 -11.25
N ILE A 376 12.63 34.37 -11.04
CA ILE A 376 12.09 35.61 -11.63
C ILE A 376 12.88 36.78 -11.18
N ILE A 377 13.13 36.93 -9.87
CA ILE A 377 13.91 38.05 -9.32
C ILE A 377 15.34 38.03 -9.87
N ASN A 378 16.01 36.88 -9.85
CA ASN A 378 17.36 36.73 -10.34
C ASN A 378 17.48 37.14 -11.82
N MET A 379 16.58 36.68 -12.67
CA MET A 379 16.58 37.03 -14.09
C MET A 379 16.22 38.50 -14.35
N SER A 380 15.27 39.05 -13.57
CA SER A 380 14.90 40.45 -13.67
C SER A 380 16.08 41.37 -13.31
N CYS A 381 16.81 41.04 -12.25
CA CYS A 381 18.03 41.76 -11.84
C CYS A 381 19.12 41.65 -12.91
N ALA A 382 19.34 40.46 -13.48
CA ALA A 382 20.33 40.27 -14.54
C ALA A 382 20.03 41.11 -15.79
N LEU A 383 18.77 41.15 -16.21
CA LEU A 383 18.35 41.96 -17.36
C LEU A 383 18.45 43.43 -17.07
N LEU A 384 18.10 43.89 -15.85
CA LEU A 384 18.22 45.30 -15.45
C LEU A 384 19.67 45.78 -15.50
N VAL A 385 20.60 44.98 -14.97
CA VAL A 385 22.04 45.30 -15.03
C VAL A 385 22.51 45.37 -16.49
N LEU A 386 22.08 44.43 -17.32
CA LEU A 386 22.43 44.44 -18.75
C LEU A 386 21.87 45.67 -19.48
N ILE A 387 20.67 46.13 -19.16
CA ILE A 387 20.06 47.34 -19.69
C ILE A 387 20.87 48.58 -19.27
N VAL A 388 21.23 48.67 -17.98
CA VAL A 388 22.02 49.81 -17.47
C VAL A 388 23.37 49.85 -18.15
N GLU A 389 24.08 48.73 -18.30
CA GLU A 389 25.38 48.70 -18.99
C GLU A 389 25.27 49.10 -20.47
N LYS A 390 24.18 48.77 -21.14
CA LYS A 390 23.95 49.09 -22.55
C LYS A 390 23.25 50.43 -22.77
N THR A 391 23.11 51.28 -21.73
CA THR A 391 22.39 52.54 -21.79
C THR A 391 22.88 53.48 -22.92
N LYS A 392 24.21 53.59 -23.12
CA LYS A 392 24.78 54.39 -24.26
C LYS A 392 24.33 53.84 -25.62
N MET A 393 24.36 52.54 -25.79
CA MET A 393 23.89 51.89 -27.03
C MET A 393 22.41 52.14 -27.26
N ILE A 394 21.58 52.02 -26.21
CA ILE A 394 20.14 52.29 -26.26
C ILE A 394 19.91 53.77 -26.67
N GLY A 395 20.66 54.72 -26.10
CA GLY A 395 20.58 56.15 -26.46
C GLY A 395 20.88 56.40 -27.94
N ILE A 396 21.95 55.82 -28.48
CA ILE A 396 22.31 55.93 -29.90
C ILE A 396 21.22 55.33 -30.81
N LEU A 397 20.72 54.11 -30.49
CA LEU A 397 19.68 53.47 -31.27
C LEU A 397 18.39 54.27 -31.29
N LYS A 398 18.02 54.89 -30.15
CA LYS A 398 16.85 55.78 -30.10
C LYS A 398 17.05 57.08 -30.88
N ALA A 399 18.24 57.65 -30.85
CA ALA A 399 18.57 58.85 -31.65
C ALA A 399 18.47 58.53 -33.18
N LEU A 400 18.72 57.28 -33.59
CA LEU A 400 18.53 56.77 -34.95
C LEU A 400 17.08 56.40 -35.27
N GLY A 401 16.13 56.63 -34.35
CA GLY A 401 14.69 56.42 -34.62
C GLY A 401 14.15 55.03 -34.38
N ILE A 402 14.86 54.15 -33.63
CA ILE A 402 14.37 52.78 -33.36
C ILE A 402 13.12 52.82 -32.46
N LYS A 403 12.11 52.05 -32.79
CA LYS A 403 10.86 51.96 -32.00
C LYS A 403 11.12 51.30 -30.65
N ASN A 404 10.44 51.78 -29.58
CA ASN A 404 10.55 51.22 -28.23
C ASN A 404 10.21 49.71 -28.19
N SER A 405 9.23 49.26 -28.99
CA SER A 405 8.86 47.82 -29.11
C SER A 405 10.00 46.96 -29.66
N SER A 406 10.82 47.50 -30.56
CA SER A 406 11.98 46.78 -31.11
C SER A 406 13.10 46.66 -30.07
N LEU A 407 13.30 47.67 -29.22
CA LEU A 407 14.26 47.60 -28.10
C LEU A 407 13.82 46.54 -27.08
N ILE A 408 12.55 46.54 -26.72
CA ILE A 408 12.00 45.52 -25.80
C ILE A 408 12.21 44.10 -26.39
N LYS A 409 11.93 43.87 -27.68
CA LYS A 409 12.19 42.62 -28.35
C LYS A 409 13.66 42.20 -28.30
N ILE A 410 14.60 43.12 -28.54
CA ILE A 410 16.05 42.83 -28.49
C ILE A 410 16.45 42.33 -27.09
N PHE A 411 16.01 43.02 -26.03
CA PHE A 411 16.35 42.62 -24.67
C PHE A 411 15.63 41.36 -24.21
N ALA A 412 14.35 41.18 -24.62
CA ALA A 412 13.60 39.96 -24.33
C ALA A 412 14.21 38.72 -25.03
N THR A 413 14.62 38.82 -26.30
CA THR A 413 15.31 37.72 -26.99
C THR A 413 16.67 37.43 -26.38
N HIS A 414 17.43 38.43 -25.98
CA HIS A 414 18.72 38.21 -25.31
C HIS A 414 18.55 37.53 -23.96
N GLY A 415 17.58 38.00 -23.15
CA GLY A 415 17.21 37.36 -21.87
C GLY A 415 16.66 35.95 -22.05
N GLY A 416 15.83 35.71 -23.07
CA GLY A 416 15.33 34.39 -23.42
C GLY A 416 16.43 33.38 -23.79
N LEU A 417 17.49 33.86 -24.50
CA LEU A 417 18.66 33.02 -24.77
C LEU A 417 19.43 32.65 -23.49
N LEU A 418 19.61 33.62 -22.59
CA LEU A 418 20.27 33.37 -21.30
C LEU A 418 19.48 32.40 -20.43
N LEU A 419 18.15 32.54 -20.41
CA LEU A 419 17.24 31.57 -19.76
C LEU A 419 17.41 30.19 -20.34
N SER A 420 17.39 30.06 -21.68
CA SER A 420 17.52 28.76 -22.36
C SER A 420 18.81 28.03 -21.97
N PHE A 421 19.94 28.74 -21.93
CA PHE A 421 21.20 28.16 -21.46
C PHE A 421 21.13 27.75 -19.98
N GLY A 422 20.49 28.56 -19.13
CA GLY A 422 20.26 28.27 -17.73
C GLY A 422 19.41 27.01 -17.53
N PHE A 423 18.32 26.87 -18.30
CA PHE A 423 17.43 25.71 -18.24
C PHE A 423 18.11 24.42 -18.71
N ILE A 424 18.84 24.48 -19.85
CA ILE A 424 19.58 23.31 -20.33
C ILE A 424 20.63 22.88 -19.30
N GLY A 425 21.44 23.82 -18.80
CA GLY A 425 22.46 23.53 -17.80
C GLY A 425 21.85 23.02 -16.48
N GLY A 426 20.72 23.60 -16.03
CA GLY A 426 20.01 23.19 -14.83
C GLY A 426 19.46 21.78 -14.92
N ASN A 427 18.83 21.41 -16.03
CA ASN A 427 18.35 20.05 -16.26
C ASN A 427 19.49 19.02 -16.33
N ILE A 428 20.60 19.37 -17.01
CA ILE A 428 21.77 18.48 -17.07
C ILE A 428 22.34 18.25 -15.65
N LEU A 429 22.50 19.32 -14.87
CA LEU A 429 22.99 19.22 -13.49
C LEU A 429 22.05 18.37 -12.61
N ALA A 430 20.72 18.56 -12.74
CA ALA A 430 19.73 17.78 -12.04
C ALA A 430 19.84 16.28 -12.39
N ILE A 431 19.95 15.93 -13.68
CA ILE A 431 20.11 14.54 -14.13
C ILE A 431 21.37 13.92 -13.53
N ILE A 432 22.46 14.66 -13.48
CA ILE A 432 23.71 14.18 -12.87
C ILE A 432 23.49 13.87 -11.39
N ILE A 433 22.87 14.79 -10.63
CA ILE A 433 22.60 14.61 -9.20
C ILE A 433 21.69 13.39 -8.98
N ILE A 434 20.61 13.25 -9.75
CA ILE A 434 19.67 12.13 -9.65
C ILE A 434 20.37 10.79 -9.91
N LYS A 435 21.20 10.73 -10.97
CA LYS A 435 21.96 9.51 -11.30
C LYS A 435 22.97 9.17 -10.21
N LEU A 436 23.70 10.16 -9.69
CA LEU A 436 24.66 9.95 -8.60
C LEU A 436 23.97 9.44 -7.34
N GLN A 437 22.83 10.04 -6.94
CA GLN A 437 22.06 9.55 -5.80
C GLN A 437 21.58 8.12 -5.98
N ASN A 438 21.00 7.78 -7.13
CA ASN A 438 20.48 6.43 -7.40
C ASN A 438 21.59 5.37 -7.50
N GLN A 439 22.83 5.77 -7.83
CA GLN A 439 23.97 4.84 -7.92
C GLN A 439 24.71 4.68 -6.60
N PHE A 440 24.93 5.76 -5.87
CA PHE A 440 25.77 5.78 -4.66
C PHE A 440 24.97 5.84 -3.35
N GLU A 441 23.66 6.12 -3.42
CA GLU A 441 22.75 6.18 -2.27
C GLU A 441 23.32 6.99 -1.09
N PHE A 442 24.00 8.14 -1.38
CA PHE A 442 24.68 8.93 -0.35
C PHE A 442 23.72 9.64 0.61
N LEU A 443 22.50 9.98 0.18
CA LEU A 443 21.46 10.52 1.06
C LEU A 443 20.67 9.38 1.70
N LYS A 444 21.05 9.04 2.92
CA LYS A 444 20.36 8.02 3.74
C LYS A 444 19.24 8.64 4.55
N LEU A 445 18.21 7.87 4.81
CA LEU A 445 17.05 8.22 5.64
C LEU A 445 16.96 7.27 6.84
N SER A 446 16.32 7.75 7.92
CA SER A 446 15.92 6.88 9.02
C SER A 446 14.67 6.10 8.60
N GLN A 447 14.80 4.78 8.50
CA GLN A 447 13.72 3.88 8.10
C GLN A 447 12.51 3.97 9.04
N GLU A 448 12.74 4.20 10.33
CA GLU A 448 11.67 4.36 11.32
C GLU A 448 10.77 5.57 11.03
N ASN A 449 11.35 6.70 10.59
CA ASN A 449 10.62 7.95 10.39
C ASN A 449 10.09 8.12 8.96
N TYR A 450 10.83 7.60 7.97
CA TYR A 450 10.55 7.86 6.55
C TYR A 450 10.16 6.61 5.76
N TYR A 451 10.12 5.42 6.39
CA TYR A 451 9.78 4.15 5.75
C TYR A 451 10.71 3.72 4.60
N LEU A 452 11.83 4.41 4.41
CA LEU A 452 12.81 4.19 3.36
C LEU A 452 14.22 4.38 3.92
N ASP A 453 15.19 3.59 3.41
CA ASP A 453 16.59 3.65 3.83
C ASP A 453 17.35 4.77 3.13
N THR A 454 16.92 5.12 1.91
CA THR A 454 17.58 6.13 1.07
C THR A 454 16.55 7.05 0.41
N VAL A 455 16.97 8.27 0.07
CA VAL A 455 16.12 9.22 -0.67
C VAL A 455 15.93 8.71 -2.09
N PRO A 456 14.73 8.27 -2.47
CA PRO A 456 14.46 7.81 -3.83
C PRO A 456 14.31 9.02 -4.75
N MET A 457 14.98 8.98 -5.91
CA MET A 457 14.83 9.99 -6.94
C MET A 457 14.35 9.36 -8.23
N GLU A 458 13.17 9.73 -8.67
CA GLU A 458 12.63 9.36 -9.96
C GLU A 458 12.70 10.54 -10.92
N TYR A 459 12.75 10.25 -12.22
CA TYR A 459 12.78 11.26 -13.27
C TYR A 459 11.44 11.30 -14.02
N PRO A 460 10.40 11.96 -13.49
CA PRO A 460 9.07 12.04 -14.12
C PRO A 460 9.12 13.03 -15.30
N ILE A 461 9.46 12.53 -16.48
CA ILE A 461 9.73 13.35 -17.70
C ILE A 461 8.60 14.34 -17.97
N LEU A 462 7.33 13.90 -17.92
CA LEU A 462 6.19 14.77 -18.19
C LEU A 462 6.06 15.92 -17.18
N SER A 463 6.19 15.60 -15.89
CA SER A 463 6.08 16.61 -14.82
C SER A 463 7.22 17.61 -14.86
N ILE A 464 8.44 17.15 -15.17
CA ILE A 464 9.62 18.02 -15.35
C ILE A 464 9.45 18.92 -16.58
N LEU A 465 8.92 18.40 -17.68
CA LEU A 465 8.66 19.18 -18.89
C LEU A 465 7.64 20.29 -18.61
N VAL A 466 6.52 19.93 -17.93
CA VAL A 466 5.51 20.91 -17.52
C VAL A 466 6.11 21.97 -16.60
N LEU A 467 6.87 21.57 -15.58
CA LEU A 467 7.57 22.51 -14.68
C LEU A 467 8.47 23.46 -15.45
N ASN A 468 9.30 22.95 -16.35
CA ASN A 468 10.20 23.74 -17.16
C ASN A 468 9.45 24.75 -18.06
N ILE A 469 8.39 24.33 -18.73
CA ILE A 469 7.58 25.22 -19.57
C ILE A 469 6.97 26.34 -18.74
N PHE A 470 6.32 26.02 -17.62
CA PHE A 470 5.72 27.01 -16.74
C PHE A 470 6.75 27.99 -16.19
N THR A 471 7.86 27.48 -15.66
CA THR A 471 8.92 28.32 -15.09
C THR A 471 9.55 29.21 -16.15
N PHE A 472 9.82 28.68 -17.35
CA PHE A 472 10.35 29.44 -18.47
C PHE A 472 9.40 30.59 -18.87
N LEU A 473 8.10 30.26 -19.02
CA LEU A 473 7.08 31.23 -19.39
C LEU A 473 6.97 32.35 -18.35
N PHE A 474 6.91 32.03 -17.05
CA PHE A 474 6.83 33.03 -15.99
C PHE A 474 8.08 33.89 -15.92
N CYS A 475 9.27 33.33 -16.03
CA CYS A 475 10.52 34.09 -16.07
C CYS A 475 10.59 34.98 -17.30
N PHE A 476 10.17 34.49 -18.47
CA PHE A 476 10.16 35.26 -19.71
C PHE A 476 9.17 36.45 -19.65
N LEU A 477 7.97 36.22 -19.13
CA LEU A 477 6.99 37.30 -18.92
C LEU A 477 7.49 38.32 -17.90
N ALA A 478 8.06 37.87 -16.81
CA ALA A 478 8.59 38.77 -15.77
C ALA A 478 9.75 39.65 -16.27
N MET A 479 10.60 39.17 -17.20
CA MET A 479 11.65 39.95 -17.82
C MET A 479 11.13 41.09 -18.71
N MET A 480 9.86 41.02 -19.13
CA MET A 480 9.30 42.17 -19.86
C MET A 480 9.19 43.41 -19.00
N LEU A 481 9.01 43.29 -17.68
CA LEU A 481 8.95 44.45 -16.75
C LEU A 481 10.26 45.30 -16.75
N PRO A 482 11.45 44.72 -16.52
CA PRO A 482 12.71 45.50 -16.66
C PRO A 482 12.93 46.01 -18.09
N SER A 483 12.53 45.24 -19.11
CA SER A 483 12.72 45.69 -20.49
C SER A 483 11.90 46.94 -20.86
N LEU A 484 10.76 47.17 -20.20
CA LEU A 484 9.98 48.40 -20.31
C LEU A 484 10.76 49.62 -19.79
N ILE A 485 11.63 49.46 -18.81
CA ILE A 485 12.49 50.53 -18.30
C ILE A 485 13.42 51.06 -19.39
N SER A 486 13.90 50.17 -20.27
CA SER A 486 14.75 50.56 -21.42
C SER A 486 14.05 51.56 -22.36
N SER A 487 12.71 51.49 -22.44
CA SER A 487 11.91 52.39 -23.26
C SER A 487 11.81 53.81 -22.69
N ARG A 488 12.01 53.98 -21.38
CA ARG A 488 11.95 55.31 -20.71
C ARG A 488 13.29 56.06 -20.68
N ILE A 489 14.38 55.45 -21.13
CA ILE A 489 15.71 56.11 -21.18
C ILE A 489 15.68 57.24 -22.21
N SER A 490 15.98 58.47 -21.79
CA SER A 490 16.11 59.63 -22.68
C SER A 490 17.41 59.55 -23.46
N PRO A 491 17.40 59.74 -24.80
CA PRO A 491 18.61 59.72 -25.63
C PRO A 491 19.68 60.71 -25.15
N VAL A 492 19.29 61.93 -24.79
CA VAL A 492 20.20 62.98 -24.32
C VAL A 492 20.94 62.63 -23.04
N LYS A 493 20.17 62.10 -22.05
CA LYS A 493 20.76 61.67 -20.77
C LYS A 493 21.67 60.44 -20.95
N ALA A 494 21.29 59.54 -21.85
CA ALA A 494 22.02 58.30 -22.09
C ALA A 494 23.38 58.53 -22.78
N ILE A 495 23.50 59.53 -23.65
CA ILE A 495 24.75 59.85 -24.37
C ILE A 495 25.72 60.62 -23.48
N ASN A 496 25.19 61.51 -22.60
CA ASN A 496 25.97 62.33 -21.69
C ASN A 496 26.33 61.67 -20.36
N SER A 497 25.86 60.47 -20.08
CA SER A 497 26.20 59.73 -18.86
C SER A 497 27.61 59.14 -18.98
N ASP A 498 28.56 59.65 -18.19
CA ASP A 498 29.86 59.03 -17.99
C ASP A 498 29.77 57.92 -16.93
N ILE A 499 29.19 56.81 -17.32
CA ILE A 499 29.17 55.54 -16.53
C ILE A 499 30.18 54.58 -17.09
#